data_84cc44c1b2acdaef55724238ccef92d6
#
_entry.id   84cc44c1b2acdaef55724238ccef92d6
#
_cell.length_a   1.000
_cell.length_b   1.000
_cell.length_c   1.000
_cell.angle_alpha   90.00
_cell.angle_beta   90.00
_cell.angle_gamma   90.00
#
_symmetry.space_group_name_H-M   'P 1'
#
loop_
_entity.id
_entity.type
_entity.pdbx_description
1 polymer ?
#
loop_
_entity_poly.entity_id
_entity_poly.type
_entity_poly.pdbx_seq_one_letter_code
_entity_poly.pdbx_strand_id
1 'polypeptide(L)'
;AKESHRSILWYWDIGHYNKNLGDLIQDRIFGFKQIKRIVPEDFGTQINSKNIDQHHSTQETKQKKYTQTYPKDIKELTKRVNAIKKNIRPFDCNQLVTAIQ
;
A
#
# COMPACT_ATOMS: atom_id res chain seq x y z
N ALA A 1 12.60 6.94 26.73
CA ALA A 1 12.96 6.13 25.57
C ALA A 1 13.36 7.07 24.44
N LYS A 2 14.64 7.07 24.05
CA LYS A 2 15.09 7.77 22.86
C LYS A 2 14.50 7.04 21.66
N GLU A 3 13.40 7.53 21.14
CA GLU A 3 12.98 7.17 19.81
C GLU A 3 14.12 7.54 18.87
N SER A 4 14.82 6.54 18.40
CA SER A 4 15.82 6.76 17.36
C SER A 4 15.05 7.28 16.14
N HIS A 5 15.34 8.49 15.73
CA HIS A 5 14.97 9.01 14.41
C HIS A 5 15.70 8.18 13.34
N ARG A 6 15.32 6.91 13.22
CA ARG A 6 15.72 6.12 12.05
C ARG A 6 14.95 6.67 10.89
N SER A 7 15.63 7.35 9.99
CA SER A 7 15.04 7.72 8.71
C SER A 7 14.44 6.47 8.09
N ILE A 8 13.16 6.54 7.77
CA ILE A 8 12.47 5.45 7.08
C ILE A 8 13.14 5.33 5.71
N LEU A 9 13.72 4.18 5.43
CA LEU A 9 14.57 3.99 4.25
C LEU A 9 13.82 4.19 2.93
N TRP A 10 12.54 3.82 2.89
CA TRP A 10 11.76 3.75 1.67
C TRP A 10 10.63 4.78 1.56
N TYR A 11 10.18 5.31 2.69
CA TYR A 11 9.04 6.21 2.77
C TYR A 11 9.36 7.46 3.58
N TRP A 12 8.79 8.59 3.22
CA TRP A 12 8.77 9.80 4.05
C TRP A 12 7.69 9.70 5.13
N ASP A 13 6.54 9.17 4.77
CA ASP A 13 5.40 8.90 5.64
C ASP A 13 4.63 7.68 5.14
N ILE A 14 3.45 7.42 5.68
CA ILE A 14 2.64 6.25 5.34
C ILE A 14 2.15 6.21 3.88
N GLY A 15 2.17 7.33 3.17
CA GLY A 15 1.65 7.43 1.81
C GLY A 15 2.67 7.90 0.77
N HIS A 16 3.81 8.43 1.19
CA HIS A 16 4.79 9.04 0.29
C HIS A 16 6.12 8.29 0.33
N TYR A 17 6.48 7.64 -0.75
CA TYR A 17 7.78 7.02 -0.89
C TYR A 17 8.89 8.05 -1.14
N ASN A 18 10.10 7.73 -0.72
CA ASN A 18 11.27 8.56 -0.94
C ASN A 18 11.96 8.23 -2.27
N LYS A 19 13.02 8.99 -2.58
CA LYS A 19 13.81 8.80 -3.81
C LYS A 19 14.34 7.37 -3.95
N ASN A 20 14.78 6.73 -2.89
CA ASN A 20 15.37 5.39 -2.95
C ASN A 20 14.35 4.36 -3.47
N LEU A 21 13.12 4.41 -2.99
CA LEU A 21 12.06 3.55 -3.49
C LEU A 21 11.66 3.91 -4.92
N GLY A 22 11.56 5.22 -5.22
CA GLY A 22 11.26 5.71 -6.56
C GLY A 22 12.27 5.24 -7.61
N ASP A 23 13.55 5.25 -7.28
CA ASP A 23 14.61 4.75 -8.15
C ASP A 23 14.45 3.24 -8.45
N LEU A 24 14.12 2.43 -7.43
CA LEU A 24 13.85 1.00 -7.63
C LEU A 24 12.62 0.75 -8.50
N ILE A 25 11.57 1.53 -8.31
CA ILE A 25 10.34 1.45 -9.12
C ILE A 25 10.68 1.73 -10.60
N GLN A 26 11.41 2.79 -10.88
CA GLN A 26 11.81 3.14 -12.24
C GLN A 26 12.71 2.08 -12.86
N ASP A 27 13.70 1.60 -12.12
CA ASP A 27 14.59 0.53 -12.62
C ASP A 27 13.81 -0.74 -12.98
N ARG A 28 12.80 -1.08 -12.16
CA ARG A 28 11.94 -2.23 -12.43
C ARG A 28 11.09 -2.05 -13.67
N ILE A 29 10.47 -0.87 -13.82
CA ILE A 29 9.60 -0.58 -14.97
C ILE A 29 10.38 -0.56 -16.29
N PHE A 30 11.55 0.07 -16.28
CA PHE A 30 12.38 0.23 -17.49
C PHE A 30 13.40 -0.88 -17.71
N GLY A 31 13.48 -1.84 -16.82
CA GLY A 31 14.46 -2.92 -16.90
C GLY A 31 15.90 -2.45 -16.76
N PHE A 32 16.13 -1.31 -16.14
CA PHE A 32 17.46 -0.72 -15.97
C PHE A 32 18.23 -1.46 -14.88
N LYS A 33 19.47 -1.83 -15.18
CA LYS A 33 20.35 -2.55 -14.24
C LYS A 33 21.57 -1.71 -13.92
N GLN A 34 21.81 -1.48 -12.64
CA GLN A 34 23.03 -0.83 -12.14
C GLN A 34 23.79 -1.75 -11.19
N ILE A 35 25.13 -1.62 -11.19
CA ILE A 35 25.99 -2.39 -10.30
C ILE A 35 25.77 -2.01 -8.82
N LYS A 36 25.52 -0.72 -8.55
CA LYS A 36 25.37 -0.18 -7.19
C LYS A 36 23.95 -0.21 -6.64
N ARG A 37 22.97 -0.52 -7.50
CA ARG A 37 21.55 -0.53 -7.11
C ARG A 37 20.87 -1.72 -7.77
N ILE A 38 20.65 -2.75 -6.97
CA ILE A 38 20.05 -4.00 -7.44
C ILE A 38 18.57 -3.99 -7.03
N VAL A 39 17.70 -4.18 -8.02
CA VAL A 39 16.27 -4.38 -7.77
C VAL A 39 16.07 -5.84 -7.34
N PRO A 40 15.48 -6.10 -6.15
CA PRO A 40 15.15 -7.46 -5.76
C PRO A 40 14.24 -8.15 -6.77
N GLU A 41 14.41 -9.45 -6.98
CA GLU A 41 13.61 -10.21 -7.96
C GLU A 41 12.12 -10.22 -7.63
N ASP A 42 11.79 -10.20 -6.34
CA ASP A 42 10.43 -10.17 -5.82
C ASP A 42 9.85 -8.74 -5.69
N PHE A 43 10.58 -7.73 -6.16
CA PHE A 43 10.14 -6.35 -6.13
C PHE A 43 9.12 -6.06 -7.23
N GLY A 44 7.86 -6.10 -6.86
CA GLY A 44 6.76 -5.85 -7.77
C GLY A 44 6.48 -6.99 -8.75
N THR A 45 5.26 -7.13 -9.15
CA THR A 45 4.80 -8.11 -10.13
C THR A 45 4.23 -7.41 -11.35
N GLN A 46 4.71 -7.76 -12.53
CA GLN A 46 4.12 -7.27 -13.77
C GLN A 46 2.76 -7.94 -13.96
N ILE A 47 1.70 -7.15 -14.01
CA ILE A 47 0.33 -7.62 -14.19
C ILE A 47 -0.09 -7.41 -15.64
N ASN A 48 -0.72 -8.42 -16.22
CA ASN A 48 -1.31 -8.40 -17.55
C ASN A 48 -2.61 -9.23 -17.58
N SER A 49 -3.32 -9.23 -18.69
CA SER A 49 -4.58 -9.97 -18.83
C SER A 49 -4.47 -11.49 -18.62
N LYS A 50 -3.26 -12.04 -18.74
CA LYS A 50 -3.04 -13.49 -18.58
C LYS A 50 -2.79 -13.90 -17.13
N ASN A 51 -2.28 -13.01 -16.29
CA ASN A 51 -1.86 -13.34 -14.92
C ASN A 51 -2.63 -12.62 -13.83
N ILE A 52 -3.50 -11.66 -14.18
CA ILE A 52 -4.20 -10.84 -13.18
C ILE A 52 -5.09 -11.67 -12.24
N ASP A 53 -5.80 -12.64 -12.75
CA ASP A 53 -6.69 -13.49 -11.94
C ASP A 53 -5.89 -14.37 -10.98
N GLN A 54 -4.80 -14.95 -11.46
CA GLN A 54 -3.88 -15.75 -10.65
C GLN A 54 -3.23 -14.89 -9.55
N HIS A 55 -2.80 -13.69 -9.92
CA HIS A 55 -2.22 -12.74 -8.96
C HIS A 55 -3.22 -12.36 -7.88
N HIS A 56 -4.46 -12.04 -8.26
CA HIS A 56 -5.53 -11.69 -7.33
C HIS A 56 -5.83 -12.84 -6.36
N SER A 57 -5.97 -14.07 -6.85
CA SER A 57 -6.18 -15.24 -6.01
C SER A 57 -5.04 -15.46 -5.01
N THR A 58 -3.81 -15.25 -5.44
CA THR A 58 -2.63 -15.36 -4.58
C THR A 58 -2.65 -14.30 -3.46
N GLN A 59 -3.03 -13.06 -3.79
CA GLN A 59 -3.14 -11.98 -2.79
C GLN A 59 -4.26 -12.26 -1.78
N GLU A 60 -5.39 -12.76 -2.23
CA GLU A 60 -6.49 -13.16 -1.32
C GLU A 60 -6.06 -14.25 -0.35
N THR A 61 -5.34 -15.26 -0.83
CA THR A 61 -4.81 -16.33 0.02
C THR A 61 -3.84 -15.81 1.06
N LYS A 62 -2.93 -14.91 0.67
CA LYS A 62 -2.00 -14.26 1.60
C LYS A 62 -2.72 -13.42 2.64
N GLN A 63 -3.75 -12.69 2.25
CA GLN A 63 -4.56 -11.88 3.15
C GLN A 63 -5.30 -12.73 4.17
N LYS A 64 -5.92 -13.84 3.74
CA LYS A 64 -6.57 -14.79 4.64
C LYS A 64 -5.59 -15.39 5.65
N LYS A 65 -4.40 -15.77 5.18
CA LYS A 65 -3.34 -16.29 6.04
C LYS A 65 -2.89 -15.27 7.08
N TYR A 66 -2.72 -14.02 6.68
CA TYR A 66 -2.38 -12.93 7.60
C TYR A 66 -3.46 -12.75 8.67
N THR A 67 -4.72 -12.72 8.27
CA THR A 67 -5.87 -12.59 9.17
C THR A 67 -5.92 -13.72 10.20
N GLN A 68 -5.62 -14.94 9.79
CA GLN A 68 -5.57 -16.09 10.68
C GLN A 68 -4.36 -16.07 11.62
N THR A 69 -3.23 -15.55 11.16
CA THR A 69 -1.98 -15.49 11.93
C THR A 69 -2.00 -14.36 12.96
N TYR A 70 -2.62 -13.23 12.61
CA TYR A 70 -2.65 -12.01 13.44
C TYR A 70 -4.08 -11.52 13.72
N PRO A 71 -4.92 -12.34 14.39
CA PRO A 71 -6.33 -11.99 14.62
C PRO A 71 -6.51 -10.74 15.50
N LYS A 72 -5.56 -10.47 16.41
CA LYS A 72 -5.61 -9.29 17.28
C LYS A 72 -5.45 -7.99 16.50
N ASP A 73 -4.55 -7.96 15.51
CA ASP A 73 -4.30 -6.80 14.67
C ASP A 73 -5.53 -6.49 13.82
N ILE A 74 -6.16 -7.51 13.27
CA ILE A 74 -7.38 -7.37 12.48
C ILE A 74 -8.54 -6.87 13.33
N LYS A 75 -8.68 -7.38 14.54
CA LYS A 75 -9.72 -6.95 15.48
C LYS A 75 -9.56 -5.48 15.84
N GLU A 76 -8.34 -5.05 16.15
CA GLU A 76 -8.03 -3.66 16.47
C GLU A 76 -8.29 -2.74 15.29
N LEU A 77 -7.84 -3.10 14.10
CA LEU A 77 -8.08 -2.36 12.87
C LEU A 77 -9.58 -2.22 12.58
N THR A 78 -10.34 -3.30 12.69
CA THR A 78 -11.79 -3.31 12.49
C THR A 78 -12.49 -2.37 13.48
N LYS A 79 -12.08 -2.39 14.74
CA LYS A 79 -12.61 -1.49 15.77
C LYS A 79 -12.37 -0.02 15.41
N ARG A 80 -11.16 0.32 14.95
CA ARG A 80 -10.81 1.69 14.53
C ARG A 80 -11.60 2.14 13.32
N VAL A 81 -11.73 1.28 12.31
CA VAL A 81 -12.52 1.56 11.09
C VAL A 81 -14.00 1.78 11.44
N ASN A 82 -14.58 0.94 12.29
CA ASN A 82 -15.97 1.09 12.72
C ASN A 82 -16.21 2.37 13.51
N ALA A 83 -15.26 2.77 14.36
CA ALA A 83 -15.34 4.04 15.09
C ALA A 83 -15.33 5.25 14.14
N ILE A 84 -14.49 5.22 13.10
CA ILE A 84 -14.44 6.26 12.07
C ILE A 84 -15.74 6.30 11.27
N LYS A 85 -16.27 5.15 10.85
CA LYS A 85 -17.53 5.06 10.08
C LYS A 85 -18.73 5.68 10.79
N LYS A 86 -18.78 5.60 12.11
CA LYS A 86 -19.86 6.21 12.91
C LYS A 86 -19.88 7.75 12.81
N ASN A 87 -18.73 8.36 12.53
CA ASN A 87 -18.54 9.81 12.56
C ASN A 87 -18.45 10.43 11.16
N ILE A 88 -18.40 9.60 10.11
CA ILE A 88 -18.29 10.06 8.72
C ILE A 88 -19.69 10.18 8.13
N ARG A 89 -20.01 11.37 7.61
CA ARG A 89 -21.17 11.55 6.74
C ARG A 89 -20.82 11.02 5.34
N PRO A 90 -21.73 10.28 4.68
CA PRO A 90 -21.53 9.91 3.28
C PRO A 90 -21.21 11.13 2.44
N PHE A 91 -20.22 11.04 1.59
CA PHE A 91 -19.90 12.11 0.64
C PHE A 91 -21.02 12.21 -0.40
N ASP A 92 -21.65 13.37 -0.47
CA ASP A 92 -22.69 13.64 -1.46
C ASP A 92 -22.12 14.51 -2.61
N CYS A 93 -21.89 13.89 -3.75
CA CYS A 93 -21.41 14.56 -4.95
C CYS A 93 -22.32 15.70 -5.42
N ASN A 94 -23.62 15.62 -5.14
CA ASN A 94 -24.57 16.66 -5.53
C ASN A 94 -24.36 17.97 -4.78
N GLN A 95 -23.92 17.90 -3.53
CA GLN A 95 -23.56 19.09 -2.75
C GLN A 95 -22.37 19.85 -3.33
N LEU A 96 -21.43 19.14 -3.96
CA LEU A 96 -20.26 19.74 -4.58
C LEU A 96 -20.64 20.52 -5.84
N VAL A 97 -21.55 20.00 -6.66
CA VAL A 97 -22.07 20.67 -7.85
C VAL A 97 -22.85 21.93 -7.47
N THR A 98 -23.65 21.88 -6.41
CA THR A 98 -24.41 23.04 -5.92
C THR A 98 -23.50 24.14 -5.36
N ALA A 99 -22.39 23.78 -4.75
CA ALA A 99 -21.42 24.77 -4.21
C ALA A 99 -20.58 25.47 -5.30
N ILE A 100 -20.46 24.88 -6.49
CA ILE A 100 -19.73 25.43 -7.64
C ILE A 100 -20.60 26.35 -8.51
N GLN A 101 -21.93 26.20 -8.44
CA GLN A 101 -22.88 27.10 -9.08
C GLN A 101 -23.07 28.40 -8.26
#